data_48ef19813b04c45c9d1ca329f9b2fd7a
#
_entry.id   48ef19813b04c45c9d1ca329f9b2fd7a
#
_cell.length_a   1.000
_cell.length_b   1.000
_cell.length_c   1.000
_cell.angle_alpha   90.00
_cell.angle_beta   90.00
_cell.angle_gamma   90.00
#
_symmetry.space_group_name_H-M   'P 1'
#
loop_
_entity.id
_entity.type
_entity.pdbx_description
1 polymer ?
#
loop_
_entity_poly.entity_id
_entity_poly.type
_entity_poly.pdbx_seq_one_letter_code
_entity_poly.pdbx_strand_id
1 'polypeptide(L)'
;TAAIFQVAGQEPSDALWATTLDVNVTANHRLAAEARRVLEPQELGGALVLTSSANAVVPKQGSEAYDVSKAAVSHLVRELAVALAPHVRVNGVSPATVVSGSAMFPRDRVIASLGKYGIAFDPSADDAALRALLAEFYARRTLTHRPIEPADCARAILFLAGPDAPCTTGHIVPVDGGLAEAFLR
;
A
#
# COMPACT_ATOMS: atom_id res chain seq x y z
N THR A 1 2.51 -7.59 5.43
CA THR A 1 1.41 -6.62 5.50
C THR A 1 0.12 -7.31 5.09
N ALA A 2 -0.86 -7.39 5.99
CA ALA A 2 -2.20 -7.90 5.68
C ALA A 2 -3.07 -6.76 5.14
N ALA A 3 -3.86 -7.01 4.13
CA ALA A 3 -4.89 -6.09 3.64
C ALA A 3 -6.00 -6.86 2.92
N ILE A 4 -7.22 -6.39 3.06
CA ILE A 4 -8.35 -6.83 2.24
C ILE A 4 -8.49 -5.85 1.09
N PHE A 5 -8.63 -6.40 -0.10
CA PHE A 5 -8.88 -5.67 -1.33
C PHE A 5 -10.14 -6.23 -1.99
N GLN A 6 -11.07 -5.36 -2.32
CA GLN A 6 -12.30 -5.73 -3.04
C GLN A 6 -11.96 -6.27 -4.43
N VAL A 7 -12.52 -7.41 -4.78
CA VAL A 7 -12.35 -8.02 -6.11
C VAL A 7 -13.29 -7.31 -7.10
N ALA A 8 -12.78 -7.02 -8.30
CA ALA A 8 -13.59 -6.41 -9.35
C ALA A 8 -14.85 -7.24 -9.65
N GLY A 9 -16.02 -6.59 -9.68
CA GLY A 9 -17.32 -7.24 -9.85
C GLY A 9 -17.99 -7.73 -8.56
N GLN A 10 -17.32 -7.59 -7.42
CA GLN A 10 -17.96 -7.83 -6.12
C GLN A 10 -18.75 -6.58 -5.72
N GLU A 11 -20.06 -6.75 -5.52
CA GLU A 11 -20.89 -5.66 -5.00
C GLU A 11 -20.45 -5.24 -3.60
N PRO A 12 -20.34 -3.93 -3.32
CA PRO A 12 -20.03 -3.45 -2.01
C PRO A 12 -21.17 -3.79 -1.03
N SER A 13 -20.87 -4.58 0.00
CA SER A 13 -21.79 -4.91 1.09
C SER A 13 -21.31 -4.33 2.39
N ASP A 14 -22.21 -4.10 3.35
CA ASP A 14 -21.84 -3.64 4.70
C ASP A 14 -20.83 -4.58 5.36
N ALA A 15 -20.96 -5.89 5.14
CA ALA A 15 -20.00 -6.87 5.65
C ALA A 15 -18.59 -6.72 5.04
N LEU A 16 -18.51 -6.45 3.73
CA LEU A 16 -17.24 -6.17 3.06
C LEU A 16 -16.61 -4.88 3.58
N TRP A 17 -17.40 -3.82 3.74
CA TRP A 17 -16.95 -2.56 4.33
C TRP A 17 -16.41 -2.77 5.75
N ALA A 18 -17.19 -3.40 6.62
CA ALA A 18 -16.81 -3.65 8.00
C ALA A 18 -15.50 -4.46 8.10
N THR A 19 -15.40 -5.55 7.33
CA THR A 19 -14.20 -6.40 7.33
C THR A 19 -12.99 -5.67 6.76
N THR A 20 -13.17 -4.88 5.69
CA THR A 20 -12.09 -4.09 5.09
C THR A 20 -11.56 -3.05 6.07
N LEU A 21 -12.43 -2.32 6.77
CA LEU A 21 -12.02 -1.35 7.77
C LEU A 21 -11.39 -2.01 9.00
N ASP A 22 -11.92 -3.13 9.46
CA ASP A 22 -11.35 -3.83 10.61
C ASP A 22 -9.92 -4.31 10.32
N VAL A 23 -9.69 -4.96 9.18
CA VAL A 23 -8.36 -5.46 8.82
C VAL A 23 -7.41 -4.34 8.40
N ASN A 24 -7.86 -3.40 7.56
CA ASN A 24 -6.94 -2.42 6.98
C ASN A 24 -6.66 -1.24 7.92
N VAL A 25 -7.59 -0.89 8.80
CA VAL A 25 -7.49 0.30 9.67
C VAL A 25 -7.41 -0.09 11.14
N THR A 26 -8.44 -0.77 11.68
CA THR A 26 -8.53 -1.07 13.10
C THR A 26 -7.39 -1.96 13.58
N ALA A 27 -7.00 -2.96 12.79
CA ALA A 27 -5.86 -3.81 13.13
C ALA A 27 -4.54 -3.02 13.21
N ASN A 28 -4.32 -2.04 12.32
CA ASN A 28 -3.13 -1.19 12.40
C ASN A 28 -3.12 -0.33 13.68
N HIS A 29 -4.27 0.20 14.09
CA HIS A 29 -4.38 0.92 15.35
C HIS A 29 -4.08 0.00 16.56
N ARG A 30 -4.65 -1.20 16.60
CA ARG A 30 -4.39 -2.19 17.67
C ARG A 30 -2.92 -2.58 17.72
N LEU A 31 -2.29 -2.85 16.57
CA LEU A 31 -0.86 -3.16 16.49
C LEU A 31 0.01 -2.00 16.97
N ALA A 32 -0.34 -0.77 16.65
CA ALA A 32 0.37 0.42 17.13
C ALA A 32 0.26 0.58 18.65
N ALA A 33 -0.92 0.29 19.23
CA ALA A 33 -1.11 0.32 20.68
C ALA A 33 -0.24 -0.72 21.40
N GLU A 34 -0.13 -1.94 20.86
CA GLU A 34 0.75 -2.97 21.39
C GLU A 34 2.24 -2.63 21.18
N ALA A 35 2.61 -2.11 19.99
CA ALA A 35 3.96 -1.66 19.72
C ALA A 35 4.40 -0.55 20.68
N ARG A 36 3.51 0.38 21.03
CA ARG A 36 3.75 1.42 22.03
C ARG A 36 4.21 0.82 23.36
N ARG A 37 3.49 -0.17 23.86
CA ARG A 37 3.80 -0.84 25.15
C ARG A 37 5.21 -1.45 25.19
N VAL A 38 5.71 -1.88 24.01
CA VAL A 38 7.05 -2.48 23.88
C VAL A 38 8.11 -1.41 23.67
N LEU A 39 7.82 -0.37 22.88
CA LEU A 39 8.79 0.62 22.43
C LEU A 39 8.98 1.78 23.42
N GLU A 40 7.91 2.22 24.10
CA GLU A 40 8.01 3.32 25.08
C GLU A 40 9.04 3.10 26.21
N PRO A 41 9.17 1.88 26.79
CA PRO A 41 10.17 1.64 27.83
C PRO A 41 11.61 1.55 27.31
N GLN A 42 11.83 1.53 25.98
CA GLN A 42 13.15 1.41 25.40
C GLN A 42 13.82 2.77 25.29
N GLU A 43 15.06 2.88 25.77
CA GLU A 43 15.86 4.12 25.68
C GLU A 43 16.19 4.51 24.22
N LEU A 44 16.23 3.54 23.31
CA LEU A 44 16.60 3.75 21.90
C LEU A 44 15.47 4.37 21.06
N GLY A 45 14.26 4.50 21.61
CA GLY A 45 13.09 4.89 20.82
C GLY A 45 12.68 3.82 19.82
N GLY A 46 11.71 4.13 18.98
CA GLY A 46 11.17 3.19 17.99
C GLY A 46 10.71 3.84 16.69
N ALA A 47 10.40 3.00 15.72
CA ALA A 47 9.75 3.42 14.47
C ALA A 47 8.65 2.44 14.06
N LEU A 48 7.52 2.99 13.63
CA LEU A 48 6.44 2.25 12.98
C LEU A 48 6.31 2.73 11.54
N VAL A 49 6.17 1.79 10.61
CA VAL A 49 5.92 2.12 9.20
C VAL A 49 4.67 1.36 8.74
N LEU A 50 3.63 2.12 8.42
CA LEU A 50 2.35 1.60 7.94
C LEU A 50 2.31 1.59 6.41
N THR A 51 1.56 0.65 5.83
CA THR A 51 1.41 0.57 4.38
C THR A 51 0.05 1.11 3.97
N SER A 52 0.06 2.30 3.37
CA SER A 52 -1.08 2.90 2.68
C SER A 52 -1.15 2.40 1.21
N SER A 53 -1.57 3.23 0.30
CA SER A 53 -1.64 2.96 -1.14
C SER A 53 -1.78 4.27 -1.91
N ALA A 54 -1.36 4.32 -3.17
CA ALA A 54 -1.73 5.41 -4.08
C ALA A 54 -3.25 5.58 -4.19
N ASN A 55 -4.02 4.51 -3.99
CA ASN A 55 -5.48 4.56 -3.93
C ASN A 55 -6.04 5.39 -2.74
N ALA A 56 -5.22 5.76 -1.77
CA ALA A 56 -5.63 6.72 -0.73
C ALA A 56 -5.94 8.11 -1.29
N VAL A 57 -5.43 8.44 -2.47
CA VAL A 57 -5.59 9.75 -3.12
C VAL A 57 -6.08 9.64 -4.57
N VAL A 58 -5.95 8.48 -5.20
CA VAL A 58 -6.43 8.20 -6.56
C VAL A 58 -7.62 7.26 -6.47
N PRO A 59 -8.87 7.77 -6.57
CA PRO A 59 -10.05 6.92 -6.47
C PRO A 59 -10.15 5.97 -7.67
N LYS A 60 -10.65 4.77 -7.42
CA LYS A 60 -10.82 3.76 -8.45
C LYS A 60 -12.21 3.12 -8.33
N GLN A 61 -12.93 3.12 -9.43
CA GLN A 61 -14.25 2.48 -9.49
C GLN A 61 -14.18 1.00 -9.09
N GLY A 62 -15.07 0.60 -8.17
CA GLY A 62 -15.19 -0.78 -7.68
C GLY A 62 -14.12 -1.14 -6.64
N SER A 63 -13.52 -0.15 -5.97
CA SER A 63 -12.60 -0.38 -4.86
C SER A 63 -12.84 0.57 -3.67
N GLU A 64 -14.06 1.08 -3.54
CA GLU A 64 -14.43 2.16 -2.62
C GLU A 64 -14.03 1.85 -1.17
N ALA A 65 -14.36 0.66 -0.67
CA ALA A 65 -14.02 0.26 0.70
C ALA A 65 -12.50 0.22 0.93
N TYR A 66 -11.75 -0.31 -0.05
CA TYR A 66 -10.30 -0.34 0.01
C TYR A 66 -9.71 1.08 -0.03
N ASP A 67 -10.12 1.89 -0.99
CA ASP A 67 -9.58 3.24 -1.20
C ASP A 67 -9.81 4.11 0.04
N VAL A 68 -11.03 4.08 0.60
CA VAL A 68 -11.37 4.76 1.86
C VAL A 68 -10.53 4.21 3.02
N SER A 69 -10.36 2.89 3.12
CA SER A 69 -9.53 2.33 4.18
C SER A 69 -8.07 2.79 4.10
N LYS A 70 -7.52 2.95 2.88
CA LYS A 70 -6.14 3.42 2.69
C LYS A 70 -5.98 4.92 2.92
N ALA A 71 -7.01 5.72 2.62
CA ALA A 71 -7.07 7.11 3.03
C ALA A 71 -7.09 7.24 4.57
N ALA A 72 -7.89 6.41 5.23
CA ALA A 72 -7.92 6.34 6.69
C ALA A 72 -6.57 5.92 7.29
N VAL A 73 -5.86 4.95 6.71
CA VAL A 73 -4.49 4.58 7.13
C VAL A 73 -3.53 5.76 6.97
N SER A 74 -3.63 6.52 5.88
CA SER A 74 -2.78 7.71 5.68
C SER A 74 -3.01 8.77 6.75
N HIS A 75 -4.25 8.94 7.20
CA HIS A 75 -4.56 9.85 8.31
C HIS A 75 -4.12 9.25 9.65
N LEU A 76 -4.34 7.95 9.87
CA LEU A 76 -3.91 7.26 11.09
C LEU A 76 -2.40 7.37 11.34
N VAL A 77 -1.57 7.40 10.30
CA VAL A 77 -0.12 7.68 10.45
C VAL A 77 0.13 9.01 11.15
N ARG A 78 -0.61 10.05 10.81
CA ARG A 78 -0.47 11.39 11.44
C ARG A 78 -0.93 11.37 12.89
N GLU A 79 -2.08 10.77 13.16
CA GLU A 79 -2.62 10.62 14.52
C GLU A 79 -1.66 9.85 15.43
N LEU A 80 -1.13 8.73 14.94
CA LEU A 80 -0.17 7.92 15.70
C LEU A 80 1.17 8.63 15.88
N ALA A 81 1.63 9.42 14.90
CA ALA A 81 2.84 10.22 15.03
C ALA A 81 2.72 11.24 16.17
N VAL A 82 1.56 11.89 16.30
CA VAL A 82 1.29 12.82 17.42
C VAL A 82 1.17 12.07 18.75
N ALA A 83 0.46 10.94 18.76
CA ALA A 83 0.17 10.19 19.98
C ALA A 83 1.40 9.46 20.57
N LEU A 84 2.39 9.10 19.74
CA LEU A 84 3.56 8.31 20.14
C LEU A 84 4.85 9.14 20.25
N ALA A 85 4.80 10.43 19.87
CA ALA A 85 5.94 11.32 20.04
C ALA A 85 6.24 11.56 21.53
N PRO A 86 7.51 11.83 21.90
CA PRO A 86 8.70 11.84 21.06
C PRO A 86 9.37 10.46 20.91
N HIS A 87 8.88 9.42 21.58
CA HIS A 87 9.56 8.14 21.71
C HIS A 87 9.50 7.27 20.46
N VAL A 88 8.41 7.37 19.66
CA VAL A 88 8.22 6.54 18.48
C VAL A 88 7.91 7.41 17.27
N ARG A 89 8.67 7.25 16.20
CA ARG A 89 8.37 7.84 14.89
C ARG A 89 7.36 6.97 14.17
N VAL A 90 6.36 7.59 13.55
CA VAL A 90 5.36 6.86 12.77
C VAL A 90 5.28 7.46 11.39
N ASN A 91 5.54 6.66 10.38
CA ASN A 91 5.47 7.03 8.97
C ASN A 91 4.70 5.97 8.17
N GLY A 92 4.50 6.22 6.92
CA GLY A 92 3.90 5.26 6.01
C GLY A 92 4.56 5.26 4.64
N VAL A 93 4.30 4.20 3.89
CA VAL A 93 4.59 4.12 2.46
C VAL A 93 3.29 4.01 1.68
N SER A 94 3.27 4.60 0.49
CA SER A 94 2.11 4.59 -0.41
C SER A 94 2.51 4.00 -1.77
N PRO A 95 2.54 2.65 -1.89
CA PRO A 95 2.81 2.02 -3.16
C PRO A 95 1.68 2.25 -4.17
N ALA A 96 2.04 2.39 -5.46
CA ALA A 96 1.09 2.17 -6.53
C ALA A 96 0.98 0.66 -6.84
N THR A 97 0.76 0.27 -8.09
CA THR A 97 0.51 -1.14 -8.41
C THR A 97 1.81 -1.95 -8.41
N VAL A 98 1.97 -2.82 -7.43
CA VAL A 98 3.05 -3.82 -7.35
C VAL A 98 2.46 -5.16 -7.79
N VAL A 99 2.84 -5.64 -8.97
CA VAL A 99 2.33 -6.91 -9.54
C VAL A 99 3.20 -8.08 -9.11
N SER A 100 4.52 -7.95 -9.26
CA SER A 100 5.50 -8.97 -8.91
C SER A 100 5.43 -9.33 -7.43
N GLY A 101 5.43 -10.62 -7.10
CA GLY A 101 5.45 -11.10 -5.72
C GLY A 101 4.19 -10.78 -4.90
N SER A 102 3.17 -10.19 -5.49
CA SER A 102 1.94 -9.82 -4.79
C SER A 102 0.90 -10.92 -4.84
N ALA A 103 0.38 -11.33 -3.68
CA ALA A 103 -0.75 -12.24 -3.58
C ALA A 103 -2.07 -11.63 -4.12
N MET A 104 -2.10 -10.33 -4.35
CA MET A 104 -3.26 -9.64 -4.93
C MET A 104 -3.43 -9.89 -6.43
N PHE A 105 -2.45 -10.49 -7.09
CA PHE A 105 -2.46 -10.80 -8.53
C PHE A 105 -2.29 -12.31 -8.78
N PRO A 106 -3.27 -13.16 -8.36
CA PRO A 106 -3.31 -14.54 -8.80
C PRO A 106 -3.52 -14.61 -10.33
N ARG A 107 -3.22 -15.74 -10.94
CA ARG A 107 -3.24 -15.92 -12.39
C ARG A 107 -4.53 -15.46 -13.06
N ASP A 108 -5.66 -15.89 -12.54
CA ASP A 108 -6.99 -15.56 -13.05
C ASP A 108 -7.23 -14.05 -13.07
N ARG A 109 -6.82 -13.36 -12.02
CA ARG A 109 -6.92 -11.89 -11.92
C ARG A 109 -5.98 -11.18 -12.89
N VAL A 110 -4.77 -11.71 -13.10
CA VAL A 110 -3.83 -11.15 -14.10
C VAL A 110 -4.44 -11.27 -15.48
N ILE A 111 -4.93 -12.45 -15.87
CA ILE A 111 -5.59 -12.69 -17.16
C ILE A 111 -6.80 -11.77 -17.35
N ALA A 112 -7.68 -11.66 -16.36
CA ALA A 112 -8.83 -10.76 -16.40
C ALA A 112 -8.40 -9.29 -16.58
N SER A 113 -7.33 -8.88 -15.93
CA SER A 113 -6.78 -7.52 -16.06
C SER A 113 -6.19 -7.26 -17.43
N LEU A 114 -5.41 -8.20 -17.98
CA LEU A 114 -4.85 -8.09 -19.33
C LEU A 114 -5.97 -7.97 -20.37
N GLY A 115 -7.01 -8.80 -20.27
CA GLY A 115 -8.19 -8.72 -21.14
C GLY A 115 -8.92 -7.40 -21.00
N LYS A 116 -9.16 -6.91 -19.78
CA LYS A 116 -9.81 -5.62 -19.49
C LYS A 116 -9.07 -4.44 -20.14
N TYR A 117 -7.74 -4.50 -20.16
CA TYR A 117 -6.90 -3.42 -20.72
C TYR A 117 -6.56 -3.62 -22.20
N GLY A 118 -7.09 -4.65 -22.86
CA GLY A 118 -6.85 -4.94 -24.27
C GLY A 118 -5.39 -5.31 -24.58
N ILE A 119 -4.69 -5.87 -23.60
CA ILE A 119 -3.30 -6.31 -23.75
C ILE A 119 -3.30 -7.70 -24.35
N ALA A 120 -2.64 -7.87 -25.50
CA ALA A 120 -2.48 -9.20 -26.13
C ALA A 120 -1.56 -10.07 -25.26
N PHE A 121 -1.97 -11.32 -25.00
CA PHE A 121 -1.20 -12.30 -24.25
C PHE A 121 -1.50 -13.71 -24.73
N ASP A 122 -0.58 -14.64 -24.49
CA ASP A 122 -0.78 -16.08 -24.67
C ASP A 122 -1.35 -16.66 -23.37
N PRO A 123 -2.57 -17.23 -23.38
CA PRO A 123 -3.14 -17.86 -22.19
C PRO A 123 -2.35 -19.05 -21.64
N SER A 124 -1.47 -19.65 -22.47
CA SER A 124 -0.60 -20.75 -22.06
C SER A 124 0.72 -20.30 -21.44
N ALA A 125 1.05 -18.98 -21.51
CA ALA A 125 2.24 -18.44 -20.91
C ALA A 125 2.29 -18.68 -19.39
N ASP A 126 3.48 -18.75 -18.83
CA ASP A 126 3.65 -18.92 -17.40
C ASP A 126 3.22 -17.67 -16.60
N ASP A 127 3.06 -17.83 -15.31
CA ASP A 127 2.60 -16.77 -14.41
C ASP A 127 3.56 -15.56 -14.36
N ALA A 128 4.85 -15.79 -14.50
CA ALA A 128 5.86 -14.75 -14.47
C ALA A 128 5.75 -13.86 -15.73
N ALA A 129 5.60 -14.48 -16.90
CA ALA A 129 5.41 -13.76 -18.15
C ALA A 129 4.12 -12.94 -18.17
N LEU A 130 3.00 -13.52 -17.72
CA LEU A 130 1.72 -12.80 -17.63
C LEU A 130 1.78 -11.63 -16.67
N ARG A 131 2.40 -11.82 -15.49
CA ARG A 131 2.60 -10.72 -14.51
C ARG A 131 3.52 -9.64 -15.05
N ALA A 132 4.58 -10.00 -15.79
CA ALA A 132 5.48 -9.03 -16.40
C ALA A 132 4.75 -8.13 -17.40
N LEU A 133 3.87 -8.67 -18.25
CA LEU A 133 3.04 -7.89 -19.17
C LEU A 133 2.15 -6.88 -18.41
N LEU A 134 1.51 -7.33 -17.33
CA LEU A 134 0.67 -6.44 -16.53
C LEU A 134 1.50 -5.38 -15.78
N ALA A 135 2.65 -5.75 -15.25
CA ALA A 135 3.56 -4.83 -14.57
C ALA A 135 4.07 -3.73 -15.52
N GLU A 136 4.43 -4.12 -16.75
CA GLU A 136 4.84 -3.18 -17.80
C GLU A 136 3.71 -2.21 -18.18
N PHE A 137 2.48 -2.68 -18.27
CA PHE A 137 1.32 -1.81 -18.51
C PHE A 137 1.18 -0.73 -17.42
N TYR A 138 1.33 -1.12 -16.14
CA TYR A 138 1.26 -0.15 -15.06
C TYR A 138 2.49 0.78 -15.03
N ALA A 139 3.68 0.27 -15.39
CA ALA A 139 4.90 1.07 -15.48
C ALA A 139 4.75 2.25 -16.45
N ARG A 140 4.16 2.02 -17.63
CA ARG A 140 3.92 3.06 -18.64
C ARG A 140 3.01 4.19 -18.17
N ARG A 141 2.28 4.01 -17.10
CA ARG A 141 1.41 5.04 -16.48
C ARG A 141 2.13 5.88 -15.44
N THR A 142 3.40 5.61 -15.17
CA THR A 142 4.23 6.34 -14.22
C THR A 142 5.36 7.07 -14.94
N LEU A 143 5.90 8.12 -14.32
CA LEU A 143 6.96 8.93 -14.94
C LEU A 143 8.30 8.20 -15.07
N THR A 144 8.54 7.21 -14.20
CA THR A 144 9.78 6.41 -14.27
C THR A 144 9.75 5.35 -15.36
N HIS A 145 8.58 5.02 -15.89
CA HIS A 145 8.35 3.93 -16.85
C HIS A 145 8.99 2.60 -16.43
N ARG A 146 9.10 2.35 -15.13
CA ARG A 146 9.67 1.14 -14.55
C ARG A 146 8.62 0.45 -13.66
N PRO A 147 8.45 -0.88 -13.74
CA PRO A 147 7.63 -1.61 -12.79
C PRO A 147 8.07 -1.35 -11.34
N ILE A 148 7.11 -1.20 -10.46
CA ILE A 148 7.39 -1.08 -9.03
C ILE A 148 7.52 -2.48 -8.47
N GLU A 149 8.67 -2.75 -7.87
CA GLU A 149 8.98 -4.05 -7.29
C GLU A 149 8.83 -4.04 -5.76
N PRO A 150 8.58 -5.20 -5.12
CA PRO A 150 8.54 -5.29 -3.66
C PRO A 150 9.78 -4.71 -2.98
N ALA A 151 10.95 -4.85 -3.62
CA ALA A 151 12.21 -4.30 -3.12
C ALA A 151 12.21 -2.76 -3.07
N ASP A 152 11.48 -2.07 -3.94
CA ASP A 152 11.38 -0.61 -3.90
C ASP A 152 10.61 -0.16 -2.64
N CYS A 153 9.51 -0.86 -2.34
CA CYS A 153 8.75 -0.62 -1.11
C CYS A 153 9.60 -0.94 0.14
N ALA A 154 10.32 -2.07 0.13
CA ALA A 154 11.16 -2.48 1.25
C ALA A 154 12.27 -1.47 1.55
N ARG A 155 12.91 -0.89 0.53
CA ARG A 155 13.94 0.16 0.71
C ARG A 155 13.36 1.41 1.35
N ALA A 156 12.18 1.85 0.93
CA ALA A 156 11.51 3.01 1.54
C ALA A 156 11.14 2.73 3.00
N ILE A 157 10.62 1.53 3.30
CA ILE A 157 10.31 1.11 4.67
C ILE A 157 11.58 1.08 5.52
N LEU A 158 12.66 0.51 5.02
CA LEU A 158 13.94 0.40 5.74
C LEU A 158 14.51 1.79 6.06
N PHE A 159 14.47 2.72 5.11
CA PHE A 159 14.88 4.11 5.33
C PHE A 159 14.05 4.76 6.45
N LEU A 160 12.72 4.65 6.40
CA LEU A 160 11.84 5.25 7.41
C LEU A 160 11.96 4.60 8.79
N ALA A 161 12.22 3.30 8.84
CA ALA A 161 12.41 2.57 10.09
C ALA A 161 13.81 2.75 10.69
N GLY A 162 14.80 3.02 9.85
CA GLY A 162 16.21 3.09 10.21
C GLY A 162 16.64 4.43 10.84
N PRO A 163 17.93 4.54 11.15
CA PRO A 163 18.52 5.73 11.76
C PRO A 163 18.66 6.90 10.77
N ASP A 164 18.53 6.66 9.47
CA ASP A 164 18.72 7.69 8.44
C ASP A 164 17.55 8.68 8.32
N ALA A 165 16.44 8.42 9.04
CA ALA A 165 15.28 9.29 9.06
C ALA A 165 14.92 9.78 10.49
N PRO A 166 15.86 10.33 11.27
CA PRO A 166 15.67 10.61 12.70
C PRO A 166 14.62 11.71 12.96
N CYS A 167 14.47 12.64 12.03
CA CYS A 167 13.54 13.77 12.14
C CYS A 167 12.31 13.63 11.23
N THR A 168 12.01 12.41 10.75
CA THR A 168 10.87 12.16 9.86
C THR A 168 9.79 11.38 10.61
N THR A 169 8.64 12.00 10.81
CA THR A 169 7.46 11.37 11.43
C THR A 169 6.17 12.01 10.89
N GLY A 170 5.07 11.30 10.86
CA GLY A 170 3.78 11.78 10.38
C GLY A 170 3.63 11.86 8.86
N HIS A 171 4.55 11.29 8.09
CA HIS A 171 4.60 11.41 6.63
C HIS A 171 4.30 10.10 5.90
N ILE A 172 3.76 10.25 4.71
CA ILE A 172 3.55 9.15 3.76
C ILE A 172 4.52 9.34 2.59
N VAL A 173 5.39 8.37 2.36
CA VAL A 173 6.35 8.36 1.26
C VAL A 173 5.76 7.58 0.08
N PRO A 174 5.52 8.23 -1.08
CA PRO A 174 5.07 7.54 -2.28
C PRO A 174 6.13 6.58 -2.81
N VAL A 175 5.70 5.38 -3.19
CA VAL A 175 6.51 4.40 -3.93
C VAL A 175 5.68 4.04 -5.17
N ASP A 176 5.51 5.01 -6.05
CA ASP A 176 4.51 5.00 -7.11
C ASP A 176 5.08 5.25 -8.51
N GLY A 177 6.42 5.38 -8.62
CA GLY A 177 7.10 5.66 -9.88
C GLY A 177 6.75 7.02 -10.49
N GLY A 178 6.18 7.94 -9.71
CA GLY A 178 5.66 9.21 -10.20
C GLY A 178 4.31 9.02 -10.90
N LEU A 179 3.33 8.43 -10.21
CA LEU A 179 1.95 8.38 -10.69
C LEU A 179 1.34 9.78 -10.59
N ALA A 180 1.24 10.49 -11.72
CA ALA A 180 0.88 11.90 -11.74
C ALA A 180 -0.50 12.18 -11.13
N GLU A 181 -1.44 11.26 -11.27
CA GLU A 181 -2.78 11.36 -10.65
C GLU A 181 -2.73 11.35 -9.12
N ALA A 182 -1.64 10.83 -8.52
CA ALA A 182 -1.43 10.78 -7.08
C ALA A 182 -0.69 12.01 -6.52
N PHE A 183 -0.30 12.96 -7.35
CA PHE A 183 0.35 14.19 -6.87
C PHE A 183 -0.65 15.02 -6.07
N LEU A 184 -0.35 15.21 -4.80
CA LEU A 184 -1.13 16.09 -3.92
C LEU A 184 -0.89 17.55 -4.35
N ARG A 185 -1.98 18.27 -4.55
CA ARG A 185 -1.96 19.72 -4.82
C ARG A 185 -2.04 20.52 -3.54
#